data_9281224ec7d1a18cb66bd57cf2a484b9
#
_entry.id   9281224ec7d1a18cb66bd57cf2a484b9
#
_cell.length_a   1.000
_cell.length_b   1.000
_cell.length_c   1.000
_cell.angle_alpha   90.00
_cell.angle_beta   90.00
_cell.angle_gamma   90.00
#
_symmetry.space_group_name_H-M   'P 1'
#
loop_
_entity.id
_entity.type
_entity.pdbx_description
1 polymer ?
#
loop_
_entity_poly.entity_id
_entity_poly.type
_entity_poly.pdbx_seq_one_letter_code
_entity_poly.pdbx_strand_id
1 'polypeptide(L)'
;MRPSMMLLLHFFLFKSSIAQSESINTSVIIIGTIHSGNKHFSHKELFNDLEGIKPDVILMEQSTPFKRVFGLRTANFLGIWKPGIEQLALQRYTAKYGTCVVLPFDTLIKERHKYKRDLQVKTKTVLDTLLEANLTTEDSVTLSNYLIKSNSYYDLILNKSLKEINKKSITDKSRELYQLEKDSINPLVIRYCADSSLTSWYLNDQIFWELRNNYMAKQIRTIANQFRGKKIVVLTGLNHKYFLLDDLSRYKDASFTHVAFPGEL
;
A
#
# COMPACT_ATOMS: atom_id res chain seq x y z
N MET A 1 28.32 -46.18 -70.20
CA MET A 1 27.87 -46.66 -68.88
C MET A 1 28.03 -45.53 -67.83
N ARG A 2 26.92 -44.99 -67.35
CA ARG A 2 26.89 -43.92 -66.31
C ARG A 2 26.44 -44.56 -64.99
N PRO A 3 27.12 -44.36 -63.84
CA PRO A 3 26.58 -44.83 -62.59
C PRO A 3 25.63 -43.78 -62.01
N SER A 4 24.45 -44.28 -61.60
CA SER A 4 23.41 -43.55 -60.90
C SER A 4 23.87 -43.15 -59.49
N MET A 5 23.81 -41.87 -59.21
CA MET A 5 24.11 -41.29 -57.91
C MET A 5 22.78 -41.34 -57.07
N MET A 6 22.77 -42.22 -56.09
CA MET A 6 21.68 -42.38 -55.16
C MET A 6 21.77 -41.33 -54.05
N LEU A 7 20.86 -40.34 -54.12
CA LEU A 7 20.80 -39.22 -53.15
C LEU A 7 20.09 -39.71 -51.88
N LEU A 8 20.84 -39.93 -50.81
CA LEU A 8 20.27 -40.27 -49.50
C LEU A 8 19.78 -38.96 -48.85
N LEU A 9 18.45 -38.73 -48.85
CA LEU A 9 17.83 -37.68 -48.08
C LEU A 9 17.77 -38.05 -46.59
N HIS A 10 18.64 -37.49 -45.78
CA HIS A 10 18.54 -37.55 -44.34
C HIS A 10 17.47 -36.53 -43.86
N PHE A 11 16.29 -37.04 -43.50
CA PHE A 11 15.29 -36.26 -42.75
C PHE A 11 15.81 -36.05 -41.32
N PHE A 12 16.37 -34.88 -41.05
CA PHE A 12 16.57 -34.41 -39.68
C PHE A 12 15.20 -34.03 -39.09
N LEU A 13 14.61 -34.92 -38.30
CA LEU A 13 13.50 -34.61 -37.43
C LEU A 13 14.02 -33.68 -36.33
N PHE A 14 13.90 -32.38 -36.53
CA PHE A 14 13.96 -31.40 -35.44
C PHE A 14 12.79 -31.67 -34.51
N LYS A 15 13.02 -32.42 -33.44
CA LYS A 15 12.16 -32.38 -32.27
C LYS A 15 12.28 -30.95 -31.70
N SER A 16 11.35 -30.10 -32.09
CA SER A 16 11.09 -28.84 -31.37
C SER A 16 10.65 -29.23 -29.96
N SER A 17 11.59 -29.25 -29.03
CA SER A 17 11.28 -29.20 -27.62
C SER A 17 10.56 -27.88 -27.40
N ILE A 18 9.22 -27.92 -27.36
CA ILE A 18 8.44 -26.84 -26.79
C ILE A 18 8.84 -26.87 -25.31
N ALA A 19 9.84 -26.04 -24.98
CA ALA A 19 10.12 -25.73 -23.59
C ALA A 19 8.80 -25.16 -23.05
N GLN A 20 8.12 -25.94 -22.23
CA GLN A 20 7.03 -25.46 -21.40
C GLN A 20 7.65 -24.30 -20.60
N SER A 21 7.34 -23.08 -20.99
CA SER A 21 7.66 -21.88 -20.23
C SER A 21 6.96 -22.07 -18.88
N GLU A 22 7.71 -22.53 -17.87
CA GLU A 22 7.25 -22.41 -16.49
C GLU A 22 6.82 -20.97 -16.33
N SER A 23 5.55 -20.76 -16.03
CA SER A 23 5.02 -19.42 -15.79
C SER A 23 5.79 -18.86 -14.59
N ILE A 24 6.76 -17.99 -14.86
CA ILE A 24 7.56 -17.36 -13.82
C ILE A 24 6.63 -16.37 -13.11
N ASN A 25 6.02 -16.85 -12.04
CA ASN A 25 5.02 -16.10 -11.28
C ASN A 25 5.69 -15.00 -10.44
N THR A 26 5.25 -13.78 -10.65
CA THR A 26 5.66 -12.65 -9.80
C THR A 26 4.85 -12.68 -8.50
N SER A 27 5.53 -12.65 -7.36
CA SER A 27 4.88 -12.60 -6.04
C SER A 27 4.86 -11.16 -5.53
N VAL A 28 3.67 -10.62 -5.25
CA VAL A 28 3.49 -9.28 -4.66
C VAL A 28 2.93 -9.41 -3.26
N ILE A 29 3.68 -8.95 -2.25
CA ILE A 29 3.31 -8.99 -0.84
C ILE A 29 3.08 -7.57 -0.35
N ILE A 30 1.88 -7.25 0.15
CA ILE A 30 1.56 -5.92 0.68
C ILE A 30 1.65 -5.92 2.20
N ILE A 31 2.54 -5.10 2.73
CA ILE A 31 2.71 -4.87 4.16
C ILE A 31 2.18 -3.48 4.49
N GLY A 32 1.08 -3.44 5.26
CA GLY A 32 0.58 -2.21 5.84
C GLY A 32 1.40 -1.80 7.05
N THR A 33 1.76 -0.52 7.14
CA THR A 33 2.58 0.03 8.22
C THR A 33 1.88 1.19 8.91
N ILE A 34 2.33 1.51 10.12
CA ILE A 34 2.04 2.77 10.81
C ILE A 34 3.35 3.55 10.81
N HIS A 35 3.43 4.60 9.99
CA HIS A 35 4.70 5.31 9.70
C HIS A 35 5.50 5.77 10.91
N SER A 36 4.82 6.15 11.99
CA SER A 36 5.43 6.52 13.27
C SER A 36 5.87 5.32 14.12
N GLY A 37 5.35 4.13 13.78
CA GLY A 37 5.44 2.97 14.67
C GLY A 37 4.60 3.11 15.94
N ASN A 38 4.71 2.11 16.80
CA ASN A 38 4.13 2.11 18.15
C ASN A 38 5.03 1.28 19.08
N LYS A 39 4.62 1.11 20.34
CA LYS A 39 5.41 0.30 21.30
C LYS A 39 5.54 -1.18 20.94
N HIS A 40 4.66 -1.70 20.06
CA HIS A 40 4.61 -3.09 19.60
C HIS A 40 5.07 -3.27 18.16
N PHE A 41 5.41 -2.18 17.47
CA PHE A 41 5.85 -2.19 16.10
C PHE A 41 7.01 -1.21 15.87
N SER A 42 8.15 -1.73 15.48
CA SER A 42 9.39 -0.96 15.26
C SER A 42 10.02 -1.28 13.91
N HIS A 43 11.00 -0.46 13.52
CA HIS A 43 11.81 -0.74 12.33
C HIS A 43 12.58 -2.06 12.39
N LYS A 44 12.84 -2.60 13.60
CA LYS A 44 13.51 -3.90 13.76
C LYS A 44 12.61 -5.05 13.37
N GLU A 45 11.33 -4.97 13.74
CA GLU A 45 10.32 -5.97 13.39
C GLU A 45 10.11 -6.00 11.88
N LEU A 46 9.91 -4.83 11.24
CA LEU A 46 9.82 -4.74 9.79
C LEU A 46 11.08 -5.26 9.08
N PHE A 47 12.27 -4.96 9.61
CA PHE A 47 13.52 -5.50 9.07
C PHE A 47 13.55 -7.03 9.14
N ASN A 48 13.13 -7.63 10.26
CA ASN A 48 13.10 -9.10 10.43
C ASN A 48 12.10 -9.76 9.46
N ASP A 49 10.94 -9.13 9.24
CA ASP A 49 9.97 -9.62 8.26
C ASP A 49 10.53 -9.56 6.83
N LEU A 50 11.23 -8.47 6.47
CA LEU A 50 11.93 -8.37 5.19
C LEU A 50 13.04 -9.43 5.05
N GLU A 51 13.77 -9.76 6.12
CA GLU A 51 14.75 -10.85 6.13
C GLU A 51 14.10 -12.22 5.92
N GLY A 52 12.93 -12.46 6.51
CA GLY A 52 12.17 -13.70 6.30
C GLY A 52 11.63 -13.82 4.88
N ILE A 53 11.13 -12.74 4.31
CA ILE A 53 10.55 -12.69 2.96
C ILE A 53 11.64 -12.75 1.88
N LYS A 54 12.77 -12.09 2.07
CA LYS A 54 13.88 -11.92 1.11
C LYS A 54 13.40 -11.39 -0.25
N PRO A 55 12.82 -10.16 -0.29
CA PRO A 55 12.37 -9.58 -1.54
C PRO A 55 13.52 -9.24 -2.48
N ASP A 56 13.28 -9.41 -3.79
CA ASP A 56 14.13 -8.88 -4.86
C ASP A 56 13.91 -7.37 -5.05
N VAL A 57 12.65 -6.93 -4.88
CA VAL A 57 12.21 -5.55 -5.07
C VAL A 57 11.35 -5.12 -3.88
N ILE A 58 11.58 -3.91 -3.41
CA ILE A 58 10.75 -3.26 -2.40
C ILE A 58 10.17 -1.98 -2.98
N LEU A 59 8.85 -1.86 -2.95
CA LEU A 59 8.13 -0.65 -3.29
C LEU A 59 7.84 0.14 -2.01
N MET A 60 8.26 1.40 -1.98
CA MET A 60 8.08 2.27 -0.83
C MET A 60 7.09 3.39 -1.15
N GLU A 61 6.15 3.66 -0.24
CA GLU A 61 5.16 4.74 -0.34
C GLU A 61 5.84 6.10 -0.23
N GLN A 62 6.49 6.50 -1.32
CA GLN A 62 7.09 7.82 -1.50
C GLN A 62 7.09 8.16 -2.99
N SER A 63 7.19 9.45 -3.29
CA SER A 63 7.19 9.97 -4.66
C SER A 63 8.59 10.20 -5.24
N THR A 64 9.62 10.01 -4.43
CA THR A 64 11.03 10.20 -4.83
C THR A 64 11.83 8.92 -4.60
N PRO A 65 12.88 8.69 -5.40
CA PRO A 65 13.73 7.53 -5.22
C PRO A 65 14.32 7.44 -3.81
N PHE A 66 14.36 6.23 -3.27
CA PHE A 66 14.98 5.95 -1.98
C PHE A 66 16.46 6.29 -2.02
N LYS A 67 16.92 7.06 -1.05
CA LYS A 67 18.33 7.39 -0.89
C LYS A 67 18.83 6.83 0.44
N ARG A 68 19.93 6.08 0.39
CA ARG A 68 20.65 5.71 1.61
C ARG A 68 21.30 6.96 2.20
N VAL A 69 20.97 7.26 3.44
CA VAL A 69 21.54 8.41 4.15
C VAL A 69 22.57 7.93 5.14
N PHE A 70 23.83 8.29 4.92
CA PHE A 70 24.91 8.05 5.88
C PHE A 70 24.63 8.85 7.15
N GLY A 71 24.89 8.22 8.31
CA GLY A 71 24.68 8.89 9.59
C GLY A 71 23.20 9.04 10.00
N LEU A 72 22.26 8.39 9.33
CA LEU A 72 20.82 8.47 9.67
C LEU A 72 20.53 8.14 11.13
N ARG A 73 21.23 7.15 11.70
CA ARG A 73 21.11 6.79 13.12
C ARG A 73 21.60 7.90 14.03
N THR A 74 22.72 8.52 13.68
CA THR A 74 23.29 9.66 14.41
C THR A 74 22.38 10.87 14.31
N ALA A 75 21.86 11.18 13.11
CA ALA A 75 20.91 12.27 12.91
C ALA A 75 19.62 12.07 13.72
N ASN A 76 19.11 10.84 13.78
CA ASN A 76 17.95 10.48 14.59
C ASN A 76 18.27 10.58 16.10
N PHE A 77 19.43 10.08 16.53
CA PHE A 77 19.87 10.17 17.92
C PHE A 77 20.03 11.63 18.38
N LEU A 78 20.55 12.49 17.51
CA LEU A 78 20.70 13.92 17.77
C LEU A 78 19.41 14.72 17.61
N GLY A 79 18.29 14.07 17.24
CA GLY A 79 17.01 14.74 17.02
C GLY A 79 16.94 15.64 15.78
N ILE A 80 17.99 15.61 14.92
CA ILE A 80 18.07 16.46 13.70
C ILE A 80 17.05 15.98 12.65
N TRP A 81 16.82 14.67 12.58
CA TRP A 81 15.86 14.07 11.67
C TRP A 81 15.24 12.83 12.30
N LYS A 82 13.91 12.70 12.21
CA LYS A 82 13.15 11.52 12.66
C LYS A 82 12.64 10.75 11.45
N PRO A 83 13.44 9.81 10.91
CA PRO A 83 13.00 8.98 9.79
C PRO A 83 11.86 8.06 10.23
N GLY A 84 10.91 7.79 9.32
CA GLY A 84 9.89 6.76 9.54
C GLY A 84 10.49 5.37 9.73
N ILE A 85 9.70 4.47 10.27
CA ILE A 85 10.15 3.09 10.57
C ILE A 85 10.54 2.34 9.29
N GLU A 86 9.80 2.58 8.18
CA GLU A 86 10.10 2.00 6.87
C GLU A 86 11.49 2.41 6.40
N GLN A 87 11.79 3.69 6.50
CA GLN A 87 13.09 4.21 6.06
C GLN A 87 14.25 3.62 6.87
N LEU A 88 14.09 3.47 8.20
CA LEU A 88 15.09 2.84 9.05
C LEU A 88 15.26 1.34 8.72
N ALA A 89 14.16 0.62 8.53
CA ALA A 89 14.19 -0.79 8.16
C ALA A 89 14.86 -1.00 6.80
N LEU A 90 14.46 -0.22 5.79
CA LEU A 90 15.02 -0.29 4.44
C LEU A 90 16.50 0.07 4.41
N GLN A 91 16.92 1.09 5.15
CA GLN A 91 18.32 1.47 5.21
C GLN A 91 19.19 0.33 5.79
N ARG A 92 18.67 -0.36 6.80
CA ARG A 92 19.32 -1.54 7.38
C ARG A 92 19.32 -2.72 6.41
N TYR A 93 18.16 -2.96 5.76
CA TYR A 93 17.98 -4.07 4.83
C TYR A 93 18.90 -3.93 3.62
N THR A 94 18.89 -2.77 2.94
CA THR A 94 19.73 -2.52 1.77
C THR A 94 21.24 -2.42 2.11
N ALA A 95 21.60 -2.14 3.38
CA ALA A 95 22.98 -2.22 3.82
C ALA A 95 23.49 -3.65 3.88
N LYS A 96 22.60 -4.60 4.27
CA LYS A 96 22.93 -6.02 4.38
C LYS A 96 22.77 -6.75 3.03
N TYR A 97 21.74 -6.40 2.27
CA TYR A 97 21.36 -7.03 0.99
C TYR A 97 21.43 -6.00 -0.14
N GLY A 98 22.65 -5.70 -0.61
CA GLY A 98 22.90 -4.64 -1.61
C GLY A 98 22.28 -4.86 -2.99
N THR A 99 21.82 -6.08 -3.29
CA THR A 99 21.19 -6.44 -4.57
C THR A 99 19.67 -6.13 -4.62
N CYS A 100 19.06 -5.85 -3.48
CA CYS A 100 17.64 -5.51 -3.42
C CYS A 100 17.37 -4.12 -4.02
N VAL A 101 16.44 -4.05 -4.96
CA VAL A 101 16.02 -2.80 -5.61
C VAL A 101 14.92 -2.13 -4.80
N VAL A 102 15.07 -0.85 -4.49
CA VAL A 102 14.02 -0.07 -3.80
C VAL A 102 13.51 1.02 -4.73
N LEU A 103 12.20 0.99 -5.02
CA LEU A 103 11.54 1.91 -5.94
C LEU A 103 10.40 2.67 -5.26
N PRO A 104 10.18 3.93 -5.62
CA PRO A 104 8.99 4.66 -5.21
C PRO A 104 7.78 4.19 -6.02
N PHE A 105 6.58 4.20 -5.42
CA PHE A 105 5.35 3.89 -6.14
C PHE A 105 4.20 4.86 -5.88
N ASP A 106 4.43 5.87 -5.05
CA ASP A 106 3.45 6.92 -4.75
C ASP A 106 3.62 8.13 -5.67
N THR A 107 2.61 9.00 -5.69
CA THR A 107 2.62 10.24 -6.46
C THR A 107 2.50 11.47 -5.56
N LEU A 108 3.12 12.57 -6.01
CA LEU A 108 2.87 13.90 -5.47
C LEU A 108 1.65 14.51 -6.17
N ILE A 109 0.51 14.47 -5.51
CA ILE A 109 -0.64 15.29 -5.92
C ILE A 109 -0.37 16.69 -5.37
N LYS A 110 0.10 17.61 -6.26
CA LYS A 110 0.57 18.96 -5.86
C LYS A 110 -0.48 19.75 -5.09
N GLU A 111 -1.74 19.64 -5.49
CA GLU A 111 -2.87 20.29 -4.84
C GLU A 111 -3.05 19.82 -3.40
N ARG A 112 -2.86 18.53 -3.14
CA ARG A 112 -2.98 17.98 -1.78
C ARG A 112 -1.93 18.49 -0.82
N HIS A 113 -0.72 18.81 -1.29
CA HIS A 113 0.31 19.40 -0.43
C HIS A 113 -0.08 20.75 0.15
N LYS A 114 -0.87 21.54 -0.56
CA LYS A 114 -1.41 22.80 -0.05
C LYS A 114 -2.39 22.59 1.11
N TYR A 115 -3.08 21.45 1.13
CA TYR A 115 -4.10 21.09 2.13
C TYR A 115 -3.56 20.27 3.29
N LYS A 116 -2.39 19.66 3.16
CA LYS A 116 -1.89 18.68 4.14
C LYS A 116 -1.63 19.28 5.54
N ARG A 117 -1.22 20.54 5.62
CA ARG A 117 -0.99 21.23 6.90
C ARG A 117 -2.26 21.34 7.74
N ASP A 118 -3.39 21.48 7.09
CA ASP A 118 -4.67 21.77 7.74
C ASP A 118 -5.56 20.50 7.80
N LEU A 119 -5.07 19.35 7.28
CA LEU A 119 -5.88 18.15 7.13
C LEU A 119 -6.53 17.71 8.44
N GLN A 120 -5.75 17.55 9.51
CA GLN A 120 -6.27 17.14 10.82
C GLN A 120 -7.22 18.19 11.42
N VAL A 121 -6.86 19.48 11.29
CA VAL A 121 -7.66 20.57 11.80
C VAL A 121 -9.01 20.62 11.09
N LYS A 122 -9.01 20.59 9.75
CA LYS A 122 -10.25 20.66 8.96
C LYS A 122 -11.13 19.43 9.12
N THR A 123 -10.55 18.22 9.15
CA THR A 123 -11.30 16.99 9.43
C THR A 123 -11.96 17.09 10.81
N LYS A 124 -11.20 17.53 11.82
CA LYS A 124 -11.76 17.76 13.15
C LYS A 124 -12.89 18.79 13.10
N THR A 125 -12.69 19.92 12.42
CA THR A 125 -13.72 20.95 12.29
C THR A 125 -15.00 20.41 11.64
N VAL A 126 -14.91 19.59 10.60
CA VAL A 126 -16.08 18.94 9.99
C VAL A 126 -16.81 18.07 11.01
N LEU A 127 -16.09 17.24 11.75
CA LEU A 127 -16.71 16.37 12.76
C LEU A 127 -17.31 17.17 13.92
N ASP A 128 -16.63 18.21 14.40
CA ASP A 128 -17.15 19.09 15.43
C ASP A 128 -18.44 19.80 14.94
N THR A 129 -18.45 20.29 13.69
CA THR A 129 -19.65 20.89 13.07
C THR A 129 -20.82 19.90 13.01
N LEU A 130 -20.57 18.64 12.68
CA LEU A 130 -21.63 17.61 12.70
C LEU A 130 -22.12 17.31 14.12
N LEU A 131 -21.23 17.29 15.12
CA LEU A 131 -21.61 17.07 16.52
C LEU A 131 -22.45 18.19 17.12
N GLU A 132 -22.22 19.44 16.65
CA GLU A 132 -22.96 20.65 17.07
C GLU A 132 -24.24 20.86 16.26
N ALA A 133 -24.42 20.16 15.14
CA ALA A 133 -25.58 20.30 14.27
C ALA A 133 -26.84 19.73 14.90
N ASN A 134 -28.00 20.29 14.54
CA ASN A 134 -29.30 19.75 14.94
C ASN A 134 -29.66 18.55 14.05
N LEU A 135 -29.00 17.41 14.32
CA LEU A 135 -29.18 16.17 13.58
C LEU A 135 -30.54 15.53 13.89
N THR A 136 -31.10 14.83 12.91
CA THR A 136 -32.19 13.87 13.21
C THR A 136 -31.65 12.76 14.12
N THR A 137 -32.58 12.04 14.77
CA THR A 137 -32.20 10.90 15.63
C THR A 137 -31.41 9.84 14.84
N GLU A 138 -31.82 9.54 13.61
CA GLU A 138 -31.16 8.57 12.74
C GLU A 138 -29.75 9.05 12.35
N ASP A 139 -29.61 10.30 11.95
CA ASP A 139 -28.32 10.89 11.58
C ASP A 139 -27.35 10.94 12.79
N SER A 140 -27.87 11.23 13.98
CA SER A 140 -27.10 11.22 15.23
C SER A 140 -26.58 9.82 15.58
N VAL A 141 -27.41 8.78 15.42
CA VAL A 141 -27.02 7.37 15.61
C VAL A 141 -25.96 6.98 14.57
N THR A 142 -26.11 7.41 13.32
CA THR A 142 -25.17 7.15 12.23
C THR A 142 -23.80 7.74 12.53
N LEU A 143 -23.73 9.02 12.91
CA LEU A 143 -22.50 9.70 13.30
C LEU A 143 -21.84 9.03 14.52
N SER A 144 -22.63 8.72 15.54
CA SER A 144 -22.13 8.05 16.76
C SER A 144 -21.51 6.69 16.45
N ASN A 145 -22.16 5.88 15.61
CA ASN A 145 -21.65 4.58 15.18
C ASN A 145 -20.32 4.71 14.42
N TYR A 146 -20.22 5.68 13.53
CA TYR A 146 -18.96 5.95 12.82
C TYR A 146 -17.84 6.32 13.79
N LEU A 147 -18.07 7.25 14.72
CA LEU A 147 -17.07 7.68 15.69
C LEU A 147 -16.60 6.54 16.59
N ILE A 148 -17.54 5.70 17.08
CA ILE A 148 -17.21 4.52 17.90
C ILE A 148 -16.35 3.54 17.10
N LYS A 149 -16.73 3.22 15.85
CA LYS A 149 -15.97 2.31 14.99
C LYS A 149 -14.60 2.86 14.64
N SER A 150 -14.52 4.15 14.32
CA SER A 150 -13.26 4.84 13.99
C SER A 150 -12.30 4.82 15.19
N ASN A 151 -12.74 5.24 16.36
CA ASN A 151 -11.92 5.24 17.57
C ASN A 151 -11.46 3.81 17.91
N SER A 152 -12.37 2.84 17.89
CA SER A 152 -12.04 1.43 18.15
C SER A 152 -11.01 0.87 17.16
N TYR A 153 -11.07 1.27 15.89
CA TYR A 153 -10.11 0.86 14.88
C TYR A 153 -8.72 1.44 15.18
N TYR A 154 -8.63 2.75 15.46
CA TYR A 154 -7.36 3.39 15.74
C TYR A 154 -6.73 2.89 17.05
N ASP A 155 -7.50 2.72 18.11
CA ASP A 155 -7.03 2.12 19.37
C ASP A 155 -6.51 0.69 19.15
N LEU A 156 -7.22 -0.07 18.33
CA LEU A 156 -6.81 -1.44 17.99
C LEU A 156 -5.45 -1.48 17.29
N ILE A 157 -5.24 -0.67 16.25
CA ILE A 157 -3.99 -0.71 15.47
C ILE A 157 -2.80 -0.15 16.23
N LEU A 158 -3.01 0.85 17.09
CA LEU A 158 -1.94 1.46 17.89
C LEU A 158 -1.36 0.53 18.95
N ASN A 159 -2.08 -0.54 19.32
CA ASN A 159 -1.69 -1.49 20.35
C ASN A 159 -1.30 -2.88 19.81
N LYS A 160 -1.01 -2.99 18.50
CA LYS A 160 -0.69 -4.27 17.85
C LYS A 160 0.70 -4.27 17.19
N SER A 161 1.26 -5.47 17.08
CA SER A 161 2.48 -5.74 16.32
C SER A 161 2.25 -5.62 14.81
N LEU A 162 3.34 -5.56 14.03
CA LEU A 162 3.28 -5.51 12.56
C LEU A 162 2.48 -6.70 12.00
N LYS A 163 2.72 -7.91 12.49
CA LYS A 163 2.00 -9.11 12.06
C LYS A 163 0.50 -9.02 12.35
N GLU A 164 0.12 -8.50 13.50
CA GLU A 164 -1.28 -8.40 13.88
C GLU A 164 -2.05 -7.35 13.08
N ILE A 165 -1.46 -6.16 12.82
CA ILE A 165 -2.12 -5.14 11.99
C ILE A 165 -2.27 -5.57 10.54
N ASN A 166 -1.48 -6.53 10.09
CA ASN A 166 -1.54 -7.05 8.74
C ASN A 166 -2.54 -8.21 8.54
N LYS A 167 -3.23 -8.67 9.59
CA LYS A 167 -4.28 -9.68 9.48
C LYS A 167 -5.45 -9.19 8.61
N LYS A 168 -6.06 -10.13 7.87
CA LYS A 168 -7.23 -9.87 7.03
C LYS A 168 -8.33 -9.12 7.79
N SER A 169 -8.60 -9.50 9.04
CA SER A 169 -9.63 -8.85 9.87
C SER A 169 -9.40 -7.35 10.12
N ILE A 170 -8.15 -6.89 10.15
CA ILE A 170 -7.82 -5.45 10.27
C ILE A 170 -8.00 -4.76 8.91
N THR A 171 -7.58 -5.41 7.83
CA THR A 171 -7.82 -4.92 6.47
C THR A 171 -9.32 -4.75 6.17
N ASP A 172 -10.13 -5.73 6.57
CA ASP A 172 -11.59 -5.67 6.40
C ASP A 172 -12.22 -4.53 7.24
N LYS A 173 -11.76 -4.31 8.47
CA LYS A 173 -12.20 -3.17 9.30
C LYS A 173 -11.83 -1.82 8.67
N SER A 174 -10.65 -1.69 8.09
CA SER A 174 -10.23 -0.46 7.39
C SER A 174 -11.14 -0.19 6.18
N ARG A 175 -11.47 -1.24 5.41
CA ARG A 175 -12.40 -1.16 4.27
C ARG A 175 -13.81 -0.75 4.73
N GLU A 176 -14.33 -1.40 5.77
CA GLU A 176 -15.64 -1.09 6.33
C GLU A 176 -15.74 0.37 6.82
N LEU A 177 -14.71 0.84 7.51
CA LEU A 177 -14.65 2.22 7.99
C LEU A 177 -14.67 3.24 6.84
N TYR A 178 -13.87 3.00 5.80
CA TYR A 178 -13.87 3.85 4.62
C TYR A 178 -15.24 3.85 3.91
N GLN A 179 -15.87 2.68 3.76
CA GLN A 179 -17.17 2.57 3.13
C GLN A 179 -18.25 3.30 3.95
N LEU A 180 -18.20 3.16 5.28
CA LEU A 180 -19.12 3.87 6.20
C LEU A 180 -18.92 5.40 6.10
N GLU A 181 -17.69 5.86 6.01
CA GLU A 181 -17.42 7.29 5.81
C GLU A 181 -18.03 7.78 4.49
N LYS A 182 -17.78 7.06 3.40
CA LYS A 182 -18.26 7.42 2.07
C LYS A 182 -19.79 7.40 1.96
N ASP A 183 -20.44 6.34 2.45
CA ASP A 183 -21.87 6.12 2.24
C ASP A 183 -22.77 6.81 3.28
N SER A 184 -22.21 7.09 4.46
CA SER A 184 -23.02 7.62 5.56
C SER A 184 -22.57 9.01 6.03
N ILE A 185 -21.26 9.23 6.20
CA ILE A 185 -20.77 10.51 6.75
C ILE A 185 -20.77 11.60 5.69
N ASN A 186 -20.39 11.29 4.43
CA ASN A 186 -20.43 12.29 3.35
C ASN A 186 -21.81 12.91 3.15
N PRO A 187 -22.90 12.15 3.13
CA PRO A 187 -24.27 12.71 3.08
C PRO A 187 -24.58 13.64 4.26
N LEU A 188 -24.08 13.30 5.48
CA LEU A 188 -24.26 14.18 6.64
C LEU A 188 -23.48 15.50 6.47
N VAL A 189 -22.23 15.42 6.00
CA VAL A 189 -21.42 16.63 5.74
C VAL A 189 -22.11 17.52 4.73
N ILE A 190 -22.64 16.96 3.64
CA ILE A 190 -23.37 17.72 2.61
C ILE A 190 -24.61 18.40 3.17
N ARG A 191 -25.33 17.70 4.07
CA ARG A 191 -26.61 18.18 4.61
C ARG A 191 -26.46 19.20 5.73
N TYR A 192 -25.48 19.02 6.61
CA TYR A 192 -25.39 19.75 7.87
C TYR A 192 -24.24 20.73 7.97
N CYS A 193 -23.20 20.61 7.13
CA CYS A 193 -22.10 21.55 7.11
C CYS A 193 -22.44 22.75 6.23
N ALA A 194 -22.85 23.88 6.84
CA ALA A 194 -23.24 25.09 6.12
C ALA A 194 -22.07 25.77 5.39
N ASP A 195 -20.83 25.56 5.83
CA ASP A 195 -19.63 26.08 5.15
C ASP A 195 -19.34 25.25 3.89
N SER A 196 -19.74 25.78 2.74
CA SER A 196 -19.54 25.14 1.45
C SER A 196 -18.06 24.93 1.09
N SER A 197 -17.17 25.79 1.61
CA SER A 197 -15.73 25.65 1.36
C SER A 197 -15.14 24.49 2.15
N LEU A 198 -15.58 24.30 3.39
CA LEU A 198 -15.19 23.19 4.23
C LEU A 198 -15.76 21.86 3.71
N THR A 199 -17.03 21.84 3.31
CA THR A 199 -17.69 20.71 2.66
C THR A 199 -16.95 20.28 1.40
N SER A 200 -16.69 21.22 0.49
CA SER A 200 -15.96 20.95 -0.76
C SER A 200 -14.56 20.46 -0.48
N TRP A 201 -13.87 21.01 0.51
CA TRP A 201 -12.55 20.56 0.89
C TRP A 201 -12.57 19.10 1.38
N TYR A 202 -13.51 18.75 2.26
CA TYR A 202 -13.66 17.41 2.81
C TYR A 202 -13.91 16.35 1.71
N LEU A 203 -14.87 16.62 0.82
CA LEU A 203 -15.20 15.72 -0.29
C LEU A 203 -14.05 15.60 -1.30
N ASN A 204 -13.35 16.69 -1.58
CA ASN A 204 -12.18 16.67 -2.45
C ASN A 204 -11.02 15.87 -1.87
N ASP A 205 -10.81 15.89 -0.54
CA ASP A 205 -9.76 15.04 0.06
C ASP A 205 -10.01 13.54 -0.16
N GLN A 206 -11.27 13.12 -0.14
CA GLN A 206 -11.64 11.73 -0.46
C GLN A 206 -11.40 11.39 -1.94
N ILE A 207 -11.74 12.31 -2.85
CA ILE A 207 -11.42 12.13 -4.28
C ILE A 207 -9.91 12.01 -4.47
N PHE A 208 -9.11 12.85 -3.82
CA PHE A 208 -7.65 12.75 -3.86
C PHE A 208 -7.13 11.44 -3.27
N TRP A 209 -7.75 10.94 -2.22
CA TRP A 209 -7.43 9.65 -1.65
C TRP A 209 -7.65 8.52 -2.65
N GLU A 210 -8.79 8.47 -3.32
CA GLU A 210 -9.11 7.48 -4.35
C GLU A 210 -8.15 7.58 -5.54
N LEU A 211 -7.90 8.78 -6.07
CA LEU A 211 -6.97 9.00 -7.18
C LEU A 211 -5.56 8.54 -6.84
N ARG A 212 -5.10 8.83 -5.62
CA ARG A 212 -3.79 8.38 -5.15
C ARG A 212 -3.70 6.87 -5.05
N ASN A 213 -4.71 6.22 -4.50
CA ASN A 213 -4.76 4.75 -4.41
C ASN A 213 -4.77 4.09 -5.79
N ASN A 214 -5.57 4.62 -6.74
CA ASN A 214 -5.60 4.15 -8.12
C ASN A 214 -4.23 4.29 -8.80
N TYR A 215 -3.54 5.42 -8.59
CA TYR A 215 -2.19 5.62 -9.10
C TYR A 215 -1.21 4.59 -8.51
N MET A 216 -1.20 4.43 -7.18
CA MET A 216 -0.33 3.47 -6.50
C MET A 216 -0.56 2.04 -7.01
N ALA A 217 -1.80 1.60 -7.14
CA ALA A 217 -2.15 0.29 -7.67
C ALA A 217 -1.64 0.10 -9.12
N LYS A 218 -1.81 1.13 -9.98
CA LYS A 218 -1.28 1.11 -11.34
C LYS A 218 0.25 1.00 -11.35
N GLN A 219 0.95 1.73 -10.47
CA GLN A 219 2.42 1.66 -10.37
C GLN A 219 2.88 0.27 -9.91
N ILE A 220 2.21 -0.33 -8.92
CA ILE A 220 2.53 -1.69 -8.46
C ILE A 220 2.42 -2.67 -9.65
N ARG A 221 1.34 -2.64 -10.43
CA ARG A 221 1.16 -3.50 -11.61
C ARG A 221 2.25 -3.27 -12.65
N THR A 222 2.56 -2.01 -12.95
CA THR A 222 3.60 -1.64 -13.92
C THR A 222 4.96 -2.20 -13.51
N ILE A 223 5.33 -2.02 -12.24
CA ILE A 223 6.62 -2.49 -11.71
C ILE A 223 6.64 -4.03 -11.65
N ALA A 224 5.55 -4.67 -11.23
CA ALA A 224 5.47 -6.12 -11.20
C ALA A 224 5.65 -6.73 -12.59
N ASN A 225 5.13 -6.10 -13.64
CA ASN A 225 5.37 -6.51 -15.03
C ASN A 225 6.81 -6.32 -15.49
N GLN A 226 7.53 -5.31 -14.96
CA GLN A 226 8.96 -5.11 -15.25
C GLN A 226 9.85 -6.14 -14.55
N PHE A 227 9.43 -6.61 -13.37
CA PHE A 227 10.17 -7.53 -12.51
C PHE A 227 9.51 -8.92 -12.47
N ARG A 228 9.19 -9.49 -13.64
CA ARG A 228 8.57 -10.82 -13.74
C ARG A 228 9.40 -11.89 -13.04
N GLY A 229 8.73 -12.78 -12.32
CA GLY A 229 9.35 -13.87 -11.58
C GLY A 229 10.07 -13.43 -10.31
N LYS A 230 9.95 -12.15 -9.93
CA LYS A 230 10.57 -11.61 -8.73
C LYS A 230 9.60 -11.55 -7.56
N LYS A 231 10.16 -11.58 -6.37
CA LYS A 231 9.42 -11.35 -5.12
C LYS A 231 9.44 -9.86 -4.81
N ILE A 232 8.26 -9.25 -4.83
CA ILE A 232 8.06 -7.82 -4.62
C ILE A 232 7.35 -7.60 -3.29
N VAL A 233 7.92 -6.77 -2.42
CA VAL A 233 7.26 -6.30 -1.21
C VAL A 233 6.83 -4.86 -1.41
N VAL A 234 5.57 -4.55 -1.10
CA VAL A 234 5.00 -3.20 -1.10
C VAL A 234 4.84 -2.74 0.34
N LEU A 235 5.56 -1.69 0.74
CA LEU A 235 5.43 -1.04 2.04
C LEU A 235 4.53 0.18 1.89
N THR A 236 3.37 0.16 2.54
CA THR A 236 2.36 1.21 2.44
C THR A 236 1.71 1.51 3.78
N GLY A 237 1.15 2.70 3.94
CA GLY A 237 0.30 3.00 5.08
C GLY A 237 -0.87 2.01 5.18
N LEU A 238 -1.17 1.57 6.39
CA LEU A 238 -2.16 0.52 6.65
C LEU A 238 -3.52 0.81 6.00
N ASN A 239 -3.94 2.07 5.99
CA ASN A 239 -5.22 2.49 5.40
C ASN A 239 -5.26 2.40 3.87
N HIS A 240 -4.13 2.29 3.17
CA HIS A 240 -4.09 2.04 1.72
C HIS A 240 -4.21 0.55 1.38
N LYS A 241 -3.84 -0.33 2.33
CA LYS A 241 -3.67 -1.75 2.08
C LYS A 241 -4.91 -2.42 1.48
N TYR A 242 -6.10 -2.18 2.06
CA TYR A 242 -7.33 -2.81 1.57
C TYR A 242 -7.61 -2.46 0.12
N PHE A 243 -7.43 -1.18 -0.26
CA PHE A 243 -7.67 -0.72 -1.62
C PHE A 243 -6.72 -1.37 -2.63
N LEU A 244 -5.42 -1.43 -2.28
CA LEU A 244 -4.41 -2.05 -3.12
C LEU A 244 -4.67 -3.56 -3.29
N LEU A 245 -5.08 -4.25 -2.23
CA LEU A 245 -5.45 -5.66 -2.31
C LEU A 245 -6.68 -5.88 -3.19
N ASP A 246 -7.72 -5.05 -3.04
CA ASP A 246 -8.94 -5.13 -3.83
C ASP A 246 -8.70 -4.85 -5.32
N ASP A 247 -7.86 -3.85 -5.64
CA ASP A 247 -7.48 -3.56 -7.02
C ASP A 247 -6.68 -4.72 -7.64
N LEU A 248 -5.63 -5.17 -6.96
CA LEU A 248 -4.78 -6.24 -7.47
C LEU A 248 -5.52 -7.58 -7.61
N SER A 249 -6.51 -7.87 -6.73
CA SER A 249 -7.31 -9.10 -6.82
C SER A 249 -8.23 -9.13 -8.05
N ARG A 250 -8.62 -7.96 -8.56
CA ARG A 250 -9.42 -7.82 -9.79
C ARG A 250 -8.57 -7.93 -11.06
N TYR A 251 -7.27 -7.70 -10.92
CA TYR A 251 -6.35 -7.74 -12.04
C TYR A 251 -5.97 -9.18 -12.36
N LYS A 252 -6.75 -9.80 -13.27
CA LYS A 252 -6.52 -11.16 -13.74
C LYS A 252 -5.44 -11.19 -14.83
N ASP A 253 -4.22 -10.92 -14.48
CA ASP A 253 -3.08 -11.20 -15.34
C ASP A 253 -2.44 -12.51 -14.87
N ALA A 254 -2.24 -13.46 -15.80
CA ALA A 254 -1.62 -14.76 -15.52
C ALA A 254 -0.19 -14.63 -14.95
N SER A 255 0.43 -13.45 -15.05
CA SER A 255 1.74 -13.16 -14.46
C SER A 255 1.71 -12.80 -12.96
N PHE A 256 0.49 -12.61 -12.39
CA PHE A 256 0.30 -12.29 -10.97
C PHE A 256 -0.31 -13.48 -10.24
N THR A 257 0.45 -14.17 -9.45
CA THR A 257 -0.10 -15.36 -8.79
C THR A 257 -0.40 -15.23 -7.32
N HIS A 258 0.14 -14.27 -6.60
CA HIS A 258 -0.23 -14.15 -5.19
C HIS A 258 -0.05 -12.73 -4.67
N VAL A 259 -1.13 -12.20 -4.11
CA VAL A 259 -1.08 -11.18 -3.08
C VAL A 259 -1.20 -11.92 -1.75
N ALA A 260 -0.09 -12.28 -1.16
CA ALA A 260 -0.07 -12.98 0.12
C ALA A 260 0.00 -11.99 1.28
N PHE A 261 -0.73 -12.29 2.36
CA PHE A 261 -0.54 -11.58 3.63
C PHE A 261 0.73 -12.12 4.31
N PRO A 262 1.58 -11.27 4.91
CA PRO A 262 2.67 -11.76 5.75
C PRO A 262 2.13 -12.69 6.83
N GLY A 263 2.55 -13.96 6.82
CA GLY A 263 2.10 -15.01 7.76
C GLY A 263 1.10 -16.01 7.18
N GLU A 264 0.69 -15.87 5.91
CA GLU A 264 -0.05 -16.87 5.15
C GLU A 264 0.87 -17.62 4.15
N LEU A 265 2.15 -17.28 4.14
CA LEU A 265 3.23 -18.01 3.45
C LEU A 265 3.79 -19.11 4.38
#